data_fb138a3ed3ce6660a1dd3b8cdea81e91
#
_entry.id   fb138a3ed3ce6660a1dd3b8cdea81e91
#
_cell.length_a   1.000
_cell.length_b   1.000
_cell.length_c   1.000
_cell.angle_alpha   90.00
_cell.angle_beta   90.00
_cell.angle_gamma   90.00
#
_symmetry.space_group_name_H-M   'P 1'
#
loop_
_entity.id
_entity.type
_entity.pdbx_description
1 polymer ?
#
loop_
_entity_poly.entity_id
_entity_poly.type
_entity_poly.pdbx_seq_one_letter_code
_entity_poly.pdbx_strand_id
1 'polypeptide(L)'
;GCDLLLEAFAQVAQQDSRLHLVMAGPDQTGWAATLKMQAEELGIAERITWPGMLQGDDKWGAFYVAEVFCLPSHQENFGIVVAEALACGKPVLISNKVNIWREIENDSAGFVDDDTVEGTVRNLQRWLSLQPKEYVRMSEKARACFESRFHIQRAAERLVEIIRCSIQ
;
A
#
# COMPACT_ATOMS: atom_id res chain seq x y z
N GLY A 1 -8.51 -6.94 4.60
CA GLY A 1 -7.20 -6.74 5.26
C GLY A 1 -7.09 -5.46 6.09
N CYS A 2 -8.18 -4.65 6.15
CA CYS A 2 -8.18 -3.45 7.02
C CYS A 2 -8.07 -3.82 8.51
N ASP A 3 -8.67 -4.92 8.91
CA ASP A 3 -8.56 -5.52 10.25
C ASP A 3 -7.12 -5.91 10.57
N LEU A 4 -6.45 -6.62 9.65
CA LEU A 4 -5.02 -6.97 9.80
C LEU A 4 -4.16 -5.72 9.99
N LEU A 5 -4.45 -4.65 9.22
CA LEU A 5 -3.70 -3.40 9.32
C LEU A 5 -3.91 -2.71 10.67
N LEU A 6 -5.12 -2.70 11.21
CA LEU A 6 -5.40 -2.12 12.53
C LEU A 6 -4.66 -2.86 13.65
N GLU A 7 -4.73 -4.20 13.65
CA GLU A 7 -4.05 -5.01 14.66
C GLU A 7 -2.52 -4.88 14.57
N ALA A 8 -1.99 -4.88 13.37
CA ALA A 8 -0.55 -4.68 13.15
C ALA A 8 -0.10 -3.26 13.53
N PHE A 9 -0.87 -2.24 13.14
CA PHE A 9 -0.59 -0.85 13.49
C PHE A 9 -0.61 -0.65 15.01
N ALA A 10 -1.56 -1.24 15.73
CA ALA A 10 -1.61 -1.14 17.19
C ALA A 10 -0.32 -1.63 17.86
N GLN A 11 0.28 -2.70 17.35
CA GLN A 11 1.53 -3.25 17.89
C GLN A 11 2.73 -2.32 17.65
N VAL A 12 2.85 -1.74 16.45
CA VAL A 12 3.99 -0.87 16.14
C VAL A 12 3.80 0.55 16.66
N ALA A 13 2.57 1.03 16.76
CA ALA A 13 2.25 2.36 17.25
C ALA A 13 2.61 2.57 18.73
N GLN A 14 2.75 1.50 19.51
CA GLN A 14 3.23 1.57 20.89
C GLN A 14 4.72 1.97 20.96
N GLN A 15 5.48 1.70 19.91
CA GLN A 15 6.93 1.95 19.85
C GLN A 15 7.28 3.35 19.36
N ASP A 16 6.40 4.00 18.58
CA ASP A 16 6.59 5.35 18.07
C ASP A 16 5.29 6.16 18.10
N SER A 17 5.27 7.18 18.96
CA SER A 17 4.11 8.06 19.12
C SER A 17 3.81 8.96 17.93
N ARG A 18 4.72 9.08 16.96
CA ARG A 18 4.55 9.90 15.75
C ARG A 18 3.76 9.21 14.65
N LEU A 19 3.63 7.88 14.71
CA LEU A 19 2.91 7.12 13.69
C LEU A 19 1.43 7.51 13.68
N HIS A 20 0.91 7.75 12.49
CA HIS A 20 -0.49 8.06 12.24
C HIS A 20 -0.97 7.29 11.02
N LEU A 21 -2.15 6.70 11.12
CA LEU A 21 -2.77 5.91 10.04
C LEU A 21 -3.91 6.69 9.40
N VAL A 22 -3.97 6.70 8.08
CA VAL A 22 -5.11 7.23 7.33
C VAL A 22 -5.81 6.07 6.63
N MET A 23 -7.04 5.80 7.04
CA MET A 23 -7.90 4.75 6.47
C MET A 23 -8.90 5.37 5.51
N ALA A 24 -8.51 5.48 4.23
CA ALA A 24 -9.33 6.06 3.18
C ALA A 24 -9.97 4.98 2.30
N GLY A 25 -11.25 5.12 2.01
CA GLY A 25 -11.97 4.21 1.14
C GLY A 25 -13.49 4.31 1.30
N PRO A 26 -14.27 3.69 0.39
CA PRO A 26 -15.71 3.65 0.50
C PRO A 26 -16.14 2.66 1.59
N ASP A 27 -17.16 3.02 2.33
CA ASP A 27 -17.87 2.10 3.24
C ASP A 27 -19.10 1.54 2.58
N GLN A 28 -18.94 0.54 1.73
CA GLN A 28 -20.04 -0.08 0.99
C GLN A 28 -20.87 -1.06 1.81
N THR A 29 -20.32 -1.59 2.90
CA THR A 29 -20.93 -2.67 3.68
C THR A 29 -21.28 -2.26 5.10
N GLY A 30 -20.99 -1.03 5.52
CA GLY A 30 -21.10 -0.58 6.92
C GLY A 30 -19.98 -1.10 7.82
N TRP A 31 -18.91 -1.65 7.24
CA TRP A 31 -17.79 -2.23 7.98
C TRP A 31 -16.92 -1.20 8.70
N ALA A 32 -16.93 0.06 8.23
CA ALA A 32 -16.16 1.13 8.87
C ALA A 32 -16.53 1.31 10.36
N ALA A 33 -17.80 1.12 10.75
CA ALA A 33 -18.21 1.18 12.14
C ALA A 33 -17.51 0.10 12.99
N THR A 34 -17.46 -1.14 12.51
CA THR A 34 -16.76 -2.25 13.17
C THR A 34 -15.26 -1.96 13.31
N LEU A 35 -14.63 -1.47 12.26
CA LEU A 35 -13.19 -1.13 12.27
C LEU A 35 -12.89 0.01 13.25
N LYS A 36 -13.78 1.00 13.38
CA LYS A 36 -13.63 2.08 14.38
C LYS A 36 -13.74 1.55 15.80
N MET A 37 -14.71 0.67 16.07
CA MET A 37 -14.83 0.00 17.37
C MET A 37 -13.57 -0.82 17.70
N GLN A 38 -13.06 -1.58 16.73
CA GLN A 38 -11.79 -2.31 16.90
C GLN A 38 -10.62 -1.36 17.21
N ALA A 39 -10.55 -0.21 16.55
CA ALA A 39 -9.51 0.79 16.83
C ALA A 39 -9.62 1.38 18.25
N GLU A 40 -10.86 1.54 18.78
CA GLU A 40 -11.10 1.96 20.17
C GLU A 40 -10.64 0.87 21.15
N GLU A 41 -11.00 -0.39 20.91
CA GLU A 41 -10.61 -1.54 21.73
C GLU A 41 -9.07 -1.72 21.76
N LEU A 42 -8.41 -1.46 20.64
CA LEU A 42 -6.94 -1.50 20.52
C LEU A 42 -6.24 -0.26 21.09
N GLY A 43 -6.99 0.78 21.51
CA GLY A 43 -6.46 2.01 22.06
C GLY A 43 -5.71 2.90 21.07
N ILE A 44 -6.05 2.81 19.78
CA ILE A 44 -5.40 3.54 18.67
C ILE A 44 -6.34 4.51 17.94
N ALA A 45 -7.57 4.68 18.40
CA ALA A 45 -8.58 5.49 17.69
C ALA A 45 -8.10 6.91 17.39
N GLU A 46 -7.45 7.60 18.36
CA GLU A 46 -6.89 8.95 18.19
C GLU A 46 -5.70 9.02 17.21
N ARG A 47 -5.18 7.87 16.81
CA ARG A 47 -4.05 7.73 15.90
C ARG A 47 -4.49 7.39 14.46
N ILE A 48 -5.80 7.43 14.19
CA ILE A 48 -6.38 7.06 12.90
C ILE A 48 -7.30 8.17 12.39
N THR A 49 -7.08 8.58 11.15
CA THR A 49 -8.00 9.47 10.43
C THR A 49 -8.84 8.65 9.44
N TRP A 50 -10.14 8.88 9.43
CA TRP A 50 -11.12 8.21 8.58
C TRP A 50 -11.79 9.22 7.64
N PRO A 51 -11.15 9.63 6.52
CA PRO A 51 -11.69 10.65 5.63
C PRO A 51 -12.85 10.13 4.75
N GLY A 52 -13.13 8.83 4.76
CA GLY A 52 -14.05 8.21 3.82
C GLY A 52 -13.44 8.06 2.43
N MET A 53 -14.29 8.09 1.38
CA MET A 53 -13.83 7.99 0.00
C MET A 53 -13.16 9.28 -0.47
N LEU A 54 -11.89 9.19 -0.82
CA LEU A 54 -11.14 10.31 -1.41
C LEU A 54 -11.15 10.23 -2.94
N GLN A 55 -11.33 11.37 -3.62
CA GLN A 55 -11.37 11.49 -5.07
C GLN A 55 -10.59 12.72 -5.55
N GLY A 56 -10.27 12.74 -6.84
CA GLY A 56 -9.58 13.89 -7.45
C GLY A 56 -8.31 14.27 -6.70
N ASP A 57 -8.13 15.56 -6.45
CA ASP A 57 -6.94 16.12 -5.83
C ASP A 57 -6.75 15.66 -4.39
N ASP A 58 -7.84 15.43 -3.64
CA ASP A 58 -7.77 14.93 -2.26
C ASP A 58 -7.13 13.53 -2.19
N LYS A 59 -7.46 12.65 -3.14
CA LYS A 59 -6.85 11.33 -3.24
C LYS A 59 -5.34 11.44 -3.51
N TRP A 60 -4.96 12.23 -4.49
CA TRP A 60 -3.55 12.42 -4.82
C TRP A 60 -2.80 13.12 -3.69
N GLY A 61 -3.43 14.12 -3.07
CA GLY A 61 -2.89 14.79 -1.88
C GLY A 61 -2.58 13.81 -0.75
N ALA A 62 -3.49 12.88 -0.47
CA ALA A 62 -3.29 11.84 0.54
C ALA A 62 -2.08 10.95 0.23
N PHE A 63 -1.90 10.51 -1.04
CA PHE A 63 -0.70 9.78 -1.42
C PHE A 63 0.57 10.64 -1.25
N TYR A 64 0.56 11.91 -1.65
CA TYR A 64 1.74 12.76 -1.54
C TYR A 64 2.14 13.06 -0.10
N VAL A 65 1.20 13.15 0.82
CA VAL A 65 1.48 13.38 2.25
C VAL A 65 1.93 12.09 2.95
N ALA A 66 1.41 10.93 2.53
CA ALA A 66 1.79 9.65 3.10
C ALA A 66 3.28 9.35 2.89
N GLU A 67 3.91 8.70 3.85
CA GLU A 67 5.28 8.19 3.71
C GLU A 67 5.30 6.81 3.06
N VAL A 68 4.28 6.00 3.32
CA VAL A 68 4.16 4.62 2.83
C VAL A 68 2.68 4.27 2.60
N PHE A 69 2.42 3.39 1.65
CA PHE A 69 1.08 2.86 1.41
C PHE A 69 0.99 1.39 1.84
N CYS A 70 -0.05 1.04 2.60
CA CYS A 70 -0.24 -0.31 3.13
C CYS A 70 -1.48 -0.98 2.53
N LEU A 71 -1.33 -2.21 2.03
CA LEU A 71 -2.44 -3.04 1.53
C LEU A 71 -2.22 -4.53 1.89
N PRO A 72 -2.45 -4.96 3.13
CA PRO A 72 -2.34 -6.36 3.54
C PRO A 72 -3.61 -7.16 3.15
N SER A 73 -3.97 -7.10 1.87
CA SER A 73 -5.21 -7.70 1.36
C SER A 73 -5.13 -9.22 1.34
N HIS A 74 -6.24 -9.90 1.67
CA HIS A 74 -6.37 -11.35 1.53
C HIS A 74 -6.49 -11.79 0.06
N GLN A 75 -6.94 -10.91 -0.80
CA GLN A 75 -7.02 -11.13 -2.25
C GLN A 75 -7.15 -9.80 -2.97
N GLU A 76 -6.28 -9.57 -3.94
CA GLU A 76 -6.36 -8.41 -4.82
C GLU A 76 -5.84 -8.77 -6.21
N ASN A 77 -6.67 -8.57 -7.24
CA ASN A 77 -6.30 -8.95 -8.60
C ASN A 77 -5.15 -8.12 -9.15
N PHE A 78 -5.26 -6.82 -9.15
CA PHE A 78 -4.21 -5.94 -9.67
C PHE A 78 -3.72 -4.95 -8.61
N GLY A 79 -4.64 -4.41 -7.81
CA GLY A 79 -4.31 -3.38 -6.84
C GLY A 79 -4.00 -2.04 -7.51
N ILE A 80 -4.96 -1.49 -8.24
CA ILE A 80 -4.80 -0.17 -8.90
C ILE A 80 -4.26 0.87 -7.92
N VAL A 81 -4.72 0.85 -6.68
CA VAL A 81 -4.26 1.78 -5.62
C VAL A 81 -2.78 1.59 -5.26
N VAL A 82 -2.22 0.38 -5.43
CA VAL A 82 -0.78 0.13 -5.28
C VAL A 82 -0.01 0.81 -6.40
N ALA A 83 -0.46 0.66 -7.65
CA ALA A 83 0.15 1.35 -8.79
C ALA A 83 0.05 2.88 -8.66
N GLU A 84 -1.06 3.40 -8.14
CA GLU A 84 -1.23 4.82 -7.85
C GLU A 84 -0.25 5.32 -6.78
N ALA A 85 -0.05 4.57 -5.70
CA ALA A 85 0.95 4.89 -4.68
C ALA A 85 2.37 4.91 -5.27
N LEU A 86 2.73 3.90 -6.06
CA LEU A 86 4.01 3.83 -6.77
C LEU A 86 4.20 5.01 -7.74
N ALA A 87 3.13 5.43 -8.46
CA ALA A 87 3.15 6.61 -9.32
C ALA A 87 3.46 7.90 -8.55
N CYS A 88 3.09 7.96 -7.27
CA CYS A 88 3.45 9.06 -6.38
C CYS A 88 4.82 8.88 -5.70
N GLY A 89 5.59 7.85 -6.08
CA GLY A 89 6.88 7.53 -5.49
C GLY A 89 6.78 7.02 -4.05
N LYS A 90 5.63 6.44 -3.68
CA LYS A 90 5.46 5.90 -2.32
C LYS A 90 5.82 4.42 -2.28
N PRO A 91 6.73 4.01 -1.37
CA PRO A 91 6.94 2.61 -1.09
C PRO A 91 5.64 1.93 -0.66
N VAL A 92 5.50 0.64 -0.93
CA VAL A 92 4.29 -0.10 -0.61
C VAL A 92 4.58 -1.29 0.31
N LEU A 93 3.69 -1.51 1.28
CA LEU A 93 3.70 -2.67 2.18
C LEU A 93 2.46 -3.51 1.84
N ILE A 94 2.66 -4.62 1.17
CA ILE A 94 1.54 -5.42 0.64
C ILE A 94 1.65 -6.88 1.07
N SER A 95 0.55 -7.59 0.96
CA SER A 95 0.57 -9.04 1.12
C SER A 95 0.96 -9.75 -0.17
N ASN A 96 1.40 -11.00 -0.07
CA ASN A 96 1.66 -11.89 -1.19
C ASN A 96 0.38 -12.38 -1.91
N LYS A 97 -0.80 -11.85 -1.50
CA LYS A 97 -2.11 -12.08 -2.15
C LYS A 97 -2.50 -10.93 -3.08
N VAL A 98 -1.72 -9.88 -3.16
CA VAL A 98 -1.83 -8.84 -4.19
C VAL A 98 -1.06 -9.32 -5.42
N ASN A 99 -1.71 -9.59 -6.54
CA ASN A 99 -1.11 -10.32 -7.67
C ASN A 99 0.16 -9.69 -8.28
N ILE A 100 0.39 -8.40 -8.06
CA ILE A 100 1.61 -7.69 -8.50
C ILE A 100 2.75 -7.72 -7.45
N TRP A 101 2.67 -8.56 -6.43
CA TRP A 101 3.66 -8.59 -5.36
C TRP A 101 5.09 -8.93 -5.84
N ARG A 102 5.20 -9.78 -6.87
CA ARG A 102 6.50 -10.17 -7.43
C ARG A 102 7.23 -9.00 -8.08
N GLU A 103 6.50 -8.15 -8.76
CA GLU A 103 7.04 -6.93 -9.36
C GLU A 103 7.54 -5.96 -8.29
N ILE A 104 6.80 -5.80 -7.19
CA ILE A 104 7.18 -4.96 -6.06
C ILE A 104 8.48 -5.46 -5.42
N GLU A 105 8.57 -6.77 -5.18
CA GLU A 105 9.74 -7.38 -4.56
C GLU A 105 10.96 -7.31 -5.47
N ASN A 106 10.81 -7.70 -6.75
CA ASN A 106 11.90 -7.68 -7.74
C ASN A 106 12.50 -6.28 -7.92
N ASP A 107 11.66 -5.25 -7.94
CA ASP A 107 12.09 -3.87 -8.13
C ASP A 107 12.49 -3.19 -6.80
N SER A 108 12.31 -3.89 -5.67
CA SER A 108 12.52 -3.35 -4.31
C SER A 108 11.74 -2.03 -4.08
N ALA A 109 10.50 -2.00 -4.58
CA ALA A 109 9.60 -0.84 -4.50
C ALA A 109 8.79 -0.80 -3.19
N GLY A 110 9.03 -1.74 -2.30
CA GLY A 110 8.35 -1.89 -1.02
C GLY A 110 8.70 -3.22 -0.35
N PHE A 111 7.86 -3.63 0.59
CA PHE A 111 8.00 -4.90 1.28
C PHE A 111 6.76 -5.76 1.08
N VAL A 112 6.98 -7.06 0.97
CA VAL A 112 5.94 -8.07 0.80
C VAL A 112 6.05 -9.09 1.92
N ASP A 113 4.90 -9.53 2.44
CA ASP A 113 4.84 -10.59 3.45
C ASP A 113 3.49 -11.34 3.35
N ASP A 114 3.22 -12.26 4.26
CA ASP A 114 1.96 -13.01 4.30
C ASP A 114 0.77 -12.11 4.67
N ASP A 115 -0.42 -12.52 4.25
CA ASP A 115 -1.71 -11.88 4.56
C ASP A 115 -2.20 -12.20 5.98
N THR A 116 -1.33 -11.96 6.96
CA THR A 116 -1.56 -12.18 8.40
C THR A 116 -1.18 -10.91 9.19
N VAL A 117 -1.62 -10.84 10.44
CA VAL A 117 -1.23 -9.76 11.35
C VAL A 117 0.28 -9.73 11.51
N GLU A 118 0.91 -10.89 11.74
CA GLU A 118 2.35 -11.03 11.92
C GLU A 118 3.13 -10.59 10.67
N GLY A 119 2.65 -10.98 9.46
CA GLY A 119 3.24 -10.55 8.20
C GLY A 119 3.16 -9.04 8.02
N THR A 120 2.00 -8.46 8.35
CA THR A 120 1.79 -7.01 8.30
C THR A 120 2.69 -6.28 9.31
N VAL A 121 2.83 -6.81 10.52
CA VAL A 121 3.76 -6.28 11.55
C VAL A 121 5.19 -6.30 11.04
N ARG A 122 5.66 -7.42 10.46
CA ARG A 122 7.02 -7.51 9.90
C ARG A 122 7.25 -6.47 8.80
N ASN A 123 6.29 -6.27 7.91
CA ASN A 123 6.36 -5.23 6.88
C ASN A 123 6.50 -3.83 7.48
N LEU A 124 5.68 -3.49 8.46
CA LEU A 124 5.74 -2.20 9.16
C LEU A 124 7.07 -2.02 9.89
N GLN A 125 7.55 -3.03 10.60
CA GLN A 125 8.83 -2.99 11.32
C GLN A 125 10.02 -2.82 10.38
N ARG A 126 10.03 -3.54 9.25
CA ARG A 126 11.07 -3.39 8.21
C ARG A 126 11.09 -1.96 7.68
N TRP A 127 9.93 -1.39 7.40
CA TRP A 127 9.83 -0.01 6.93
C TRP A 127 10.27 0.99 8.00
N LEU A 128 9.84 0.85 9.25
CA LEU A 128 10.22 1.72 10.37
C LEU A 128 11.71 1.66 10.69
N SER A 129 12.40 0.57 10.36
CA SER A 129 13.83 0.39 10.57
C SER A 129 14.70 1.04 9.48
N LEU A 130 14.10 1.52 8.37
CA LEU A 130 14.85 2.11 7.28
C LEU A 130 15.55 3.40 7.71
N GLN A 131 16.81 3.53 7.29
CA GLN A 131 17.52 4.79 7.41
C GLN A 131 17.00 5.80 6.34
N PRO A 132 17.11 7.10 6.59
CA PRO A 132 16.59 8.11 5.65
C PRO A 132 17.06 7.94 4.19
N LYS A 133 18.30 7.50 3.99
CA LYS A 133 18.85 7.25 2.64
C LYS A 133 18.21 6.02 1.98
N GLU A 134 17.87 5.00 2.75
CA GLU A 134 17.21 3.78 2.26
C GLU A 134 15.77 4.09 1.87
N TYR A 135 15.08 4.89 2.67
CA TYR A 135 13.74 5.38 2.36
C TYR A 135 13.73 6.16 1.02
N VAL A 136 14.61 7.14 0.85
CA VAL A 136 14.71 7.90 -0.41
C VAL A 136 14.94 6.97 -1.59
N ARG A 137 15.87 6.04 -1.48
CA ARG A 137 16.17 5.06 -2.53
C ARG A 137 14.96 4.16 -2.84
N MET A 138 14.21 3.73 -1.83
CA MET A 138 13.01 2.93 -2.04
C MET A 138 11.90 3.73 -2.72
N SER A 139 11.74 5.01 -2.38
CA SER A 139 10.80 5.92 -3.06
C SER A 139 11.16 6.13 -4.54
N GLU A 140 12.43 6.28 -4.87
CA GLU A 140 12.89 6.35 -6.26
C GLU A 140 12.59 5.04 -7.02
N LYS A 141 12.81 3.89 -6.38
CA LYS A 141 12.50 2.58 -6.94
C LYS A 141 11.00 2.36 -7.11
N ALA A 142 10.18 2.84 -6.18
CA ALA A 142 8.72 2.80 -6.30
C ALA A 142 8.26 3.55 -7.56
N ARG A 143 8.76 4.76 -7.79
CA ARG A 143 8.46 5.52 -9.00
C ARG A 143 8.95 4.82 -10.27
N ALA A 144 10.18 4.31 -10.29
CA ALA A 144 10.74 3.58 -11.42
C ALA A 144 9.97 2.29 -11.74
N CYS A 145 9.50 1.57 -10.72
CA CYS A 145 8.64 0.40 -10.87
C CYS A 145 7.33 0.76 -11.58
N PHE A 146 6.66 1.84 -11.17
CA PHE A 146 5.47 2.33 -11.88
C PHE A 146 5.77 2.64 -13.35
N GLU A 147 6.79 3.43 -13.64
CA GLU A 147 7.13 3.88 -14.98
C GLU A 147 7.50 2.72 -15.92
N SER A 148 8.18 1.71 -15.41
CA SER A 148 8.64 0.57 -16.21
C SER A 148 7.58 -0.50 -16.41
N ARG A 149 6.65 -0.68 -15.43
CA ARG A 149 5.72 -1.82 -15.44
C ARG A 149 4.25 -1.44 -15.59
N PHE A 150 3.82 -0.33 -14.98
CA PHE A 150 2.40 -0.03 -14.80
C PHE A 150 1.93 1.21 -15.56
N HIS A 151 2.86 1.96 -16.15
CA HIS A 151 2.48 3.11 -16.98
C HIS A 151 1.70 2.65 -18.21
N ILE A 152 0.60 3.34 -18.53
CA ILE A 152 -0.35 2.94 -19.59
C ILE A 152 0.33 2.75 -20.95
N GLN A 153 1.33 3.57 -21.30
CA GLN A 153 2.07 3.43 -22.55
C GLN A 153 2.82 2.10 -22.63
N ARG A 154 3.43 1.65 -21.50
CA ARG A 154 4.11 0.35 -21.44
C ARG A 154 3.14 -0.82 -21.59
N ALA A 155 1.98 -0.72 -20.97
CA ALA A 155 0.91 -1.72 -21.13
C ALA A 155 0.45 -1.79 -22.60
N ALA A 156 0.27 -0.66 -23.25
CA ALA A 156 -0.11 -0.59 -24.67
C ALA A 156 0.98 -1.16 -25.58
N GLU A 157 2.26 -0.80 -25.37
CA GLU A 157 3.40 -1.34 -26.14
C GLU A 157 3.45 -2.88 -26.06
N ARG A 158 3.36 -3.44 -24.83
CA ARG A 158 3.35 -4.89 -24.62
C ARG A 158 2.18 -5.59 -25.31
N LEU A 159 0.98 -4.99 -25.23
CA LEU A 159 -0.18 -5.54 -25.90
C LEU A 159 0.02 -5.62 -27.43
N VAL A 160 0.56 -4.55 -28.03
CA VAL A 160 0.87 -4.50 -29.46
C VAL A 160 1.90 -5.56 -29.85
N GLU A 161 2.95 -5.76 -29.04
CA GLU A 161 3.97 -6.80 -29.27
C GLU A 161 3.35 -8.20 -29.24
N ILE A 162 2.51 -8.50 -28.23
CA ILE A 162 1.83 -9.81 -28.12
C ILE A 162 0.96 -10.07 -29.35
N ILE A 163 0.16 -9.08 -29.77
CA ILE A 163 -0.70 -9.21 -30.96
C ILE A 163 0.15 -9.48 -32.21
N ARG A 164 1.24 -8.75 -32.40
CA ARG A 164 2.13 -8.94 -33.57
C ARG A 164 2.76 -10.34 -33.59
N CYS A 165 3.19 -10.86 -32.44
CA CYS A 165 3.75 -12.21 -32.34
C CYS A 165 2.69 -13.32 -32.53
N SER A 166 1.40 -13.04 -32.28
CA SER A 166 0.33 -14.03 -32.42
C SER A 166 -0.23 -14.14 -33.83
N ILE A 167 0.14 -13.22 -34.74
CA ILE A 167 -0.35 -13.16 -36.13
C ILE A 167 0.70 -13.76 -37.11
N GLN A 168 1.90 -14.07 -36.63
CA GLN A 168 2.92 -14.80 -37.38
C GLN A 168 2.79 -16.31 -37.16
#